data_21eadb862bf33e855c188371c348d677
#
_entry.id   21eadb862bf33e855c188371c348d677
#
_cell.length_a   1.000
_cell.length_b   1.000
_cell.length_c   1.000
_cell.angle_alpha   90.00
_cell.angle_beta   90.00
_cell.angle_gamma   90.00
#
_symmetry.space_group_name_H-M   'P 1'
#
loop_
_entity.id
_entity.type
_entity.pdbx_description
1 polymer ?
#
loop_
_entity_poly.entity_id
_entity_poly.type
_entity_poly.pdbx_seq_one_letter_code
_entity_poly.pdbx_strand_id
1 'polypeptide(L)'
;MKTVPALRLSCGVLFALASIHAWSQTSETGAAATGSAMAASGAMPAKATRQANRALRRKVYAAIVKYKEIDAGKISVIAKDGAVTLDGTVVDESQIDKVTAIAKSVTGVVSVTSRLAVRKPFGGQ
;
A
#
# COMPACT_ATOMS: atom_id res chain seq x y z
N MET A 1 4.39 38.31 22.43
CA MET A 1 3.61 39.31 21.67
C MET A 1 3.87 39.12 20.21
N LYS A 2 3.12 38.31 19.57
CA LYS A 2 3.24 38.10 18.14
C LYS A 2 1.85 38.21 17.54
N THR A 3 1.63 39.30 16.92
CA THR A 3 0.43 39.60 16.18
C THR A 3 0.39 38.77 14.92
N VAL A 4 -0.63 38.01 14.77
CA VAL A 4 -0.94 37.32 13.54
C VAL A 4 -1.83 38.23 12.71
N PRO A 5 -1.43 38.64 11.54
CA PRO A 5 -2.33 39.36 10.65
C PRO A 5 -3.30 38.39 10.03
N ALA A 6 -4.54 38.64 10.31
CA ALA A 6 -5.65 38.03 9.63
C ALA A 6 -5.66 38.46 8.17
N LEU A 7 -5.45 37.53 7.27
CA LEU A 7 -5.63 37.78 5.87
C LEU A 7 -7.06 37.44 5.46
N ARG A 8 -7.75 38.46 5.13
CA ARG A 8 -9.11 38.43 4.63
C ARG A 8 -9.15 37.79 3.26
N LEU A 9 -10.00 36.85 3.14
CA LEU A 9 -10.36 36.31 1.86
C LEU A 9 -11.47 37.08 1.23
N SER A 10 -11.19 37.68 0.14
CA SER A 10 -12.15 38.18 -0.83
C SER A 10 -12.42 37.08 -1.84
N CYS A 11 -13.59 36.53 -1.84
CA CYS A 11 -14.68 36.76 -2.78
C CYS A 11 -14.27 36.77 -4.26
N GLY A 12 -14.77 35.89 -5.00
CA GLY A 12 -14.69 35.90 -6.46
C GLY A 12 -15.43 34.70 -7.02
N VAL A 13 -16.69 34.87 -7.18
CA VAL A 13 -17.41 35.00 -8.45
C VAL A 13 -17.44 33.74 -9.30
N LEU A 14 -18.58 33.11 -9.26
CA LEU A 14 -19.50 32.89 -10.38
C LEU A 14 -18.88 32.82 -11.77
N PHE A 15 -18.86 31.64 -12.32
CA PHE A 15 -19.16 31.50 -13.74
C PHE A 15 -19.92 30.20 -14.00
N ALA A 16 -21.21 30.35 -14.09
CA ALA A 16 -22.06 29.41 -14.78
C ALA A 16 -21.85 29.61 -16.28
N LEU A 17 -21.34 28.62 -16.92
CA LEU A 17 -21.51 28.45 -18.36
C LEU A 17 -21.84 27.00 -18.63
N ALA A 18 -23.09 26.76 -18.73
CA ALA A 18 -23.65 25.59 -19.32
C ALA A 18 -23.25 25.55 -20.78
N SER A 19 -22.31 24.73 -21.12
CA SER A 19 -22.10 24.32 -22.49
C SER A 19 -22.55 22.88 -22.61
N ILE A 20 -23.76 22.73 -22.98
CA ILE A 20 -24.31 21.47 -23.40
C ILE A 20 -23.67 21.13 -24.73
N HIS A 21 -22.63 20.37 -24.70
CA HIS A 21 -22.17 19.67 -25.86
C HIS A 21 -22.85 18.31 -25.88
N ALA A 22 -24.00 18.31 -26.47
CA ALA A 22 -24.63 17.08 -26.94
C ALA A 22 -23.72 16.49 -28.02
N TRP A 23 -22.82 15.66 -27.60
CA TRP A 23 -22.16 14.75 -28.51
C TRP A 23 -23.02 13.51 -28.60
N SER A 24 -23.71 13.41 -29.72
CA SER A 24 -24.23 12.14 -30.16
C SER A 24 -23.08 11.15 -30.25
N GLN A 25 -22.92 10.38 -29.24
CA GLN A 25 -22.08 9.21 -29.30
C GLN A 25 -22.85 8.14 -30.06
N THR A 26 -22.47 8.00 -31.29
CA THR A 26 -22.80 6.81 -32.05
C THR A 26 -22.25 5.63 -31.32
N SER A 27 -23.12 4.72 -30.98
CA SER A 27 -22.81 3.46 -30.35
C SER A 27 -21.79 2.69 -31.17
N GLU A 28 -20.55 2.80 -30.79
CA GLU A 28 -19.56 1.81 -31.15
C GLU A 28 -19.50 0.83 -30.01
N THR A 29 -19.84 -0.36 -30.34
CA THR A 29 -19.76 -1.51 -29.44
C THR A 29 -18.30 -1.77 -29.08
N GLY A 30 -17.77 -0.98 -28.20
CA GLY A 30 -16.51 -1.22 -27.59
C GLY A 30 -16.75 -1.89 -26.26
N ALA A 31 -16.82 -3.19 -26.30
CA ALA A 31 -16.87 -3.97 -25.09
C ALA A 31 -15.74 -3.58 -24.15
N ALA A 32 -16.11 -3.43 -22.91
CA ALA A 32 -15.20 -3.58 -21.78
C ALA A 32 -14.21 -2.44 -21.52
N ALA A 33 -14.72 -1.30 -21.33
CA ALA A 33 -14.09 -0.43 -20.35
C ALA A 33 -14.77 -0.65 -19.00
N THR A 34 -14.85 -1.89 -18.62
CA THR A 34 -15.42 -2.24 -17.34
C THR A 34 -14.46 -1.81 -16.24
N GLY A 35 -14.93 -0.96 -15.40
CA GLY A 35 -14.38 -0.77 -14.09
C GLY A 35 -13.31 0.29 -13.95
N SER A 36 -13.01 1.02 -14.98
CA SER A 36 -12.08 2.15 -14.83
C SER A 36 -12.72 3.41 -14.31
N ALA A 37 -14.03 3.41 -14.19
CA ALA A 37 -14.78 4.54 -13.69
C ALA A 37 -14.64 4.75 -12.17
N MET A 38 -13.92 3.87 -11.50
CA MET A 38 -13.66 3.97 -10.08
C MET A 38 -12.41 4.78 -9.77
N ALA A 39 -11.96 5.60 -10.64
CA ALA A 39 -10.99 6.62 -10.29
C ALA A 39 -11.68 7.66 -9.41
N ALA A 40 -12.06 7.25 -8.23
CA ALA A 40 -12.49 8.15 -7.21
C ALA A 40 -11.37 9.17 -6.98
N SER A 41 -11.74 10.39 -6.87
CA SER A 41 -10.86 11.50 -6.56
C SER A 41 -9.89 11.11 -5.45
N GLY A 42 -8.59 11.15 -5.72
CA GLY A 42 -7.54 10.81 -4.78
C GLY A 42 -6.96 9.39 -4.92
N ALA A 43 -7.50 8.55 -5.78
CA ALA A 43 -6.88 7.27 -6.07
C ALA A 43 -5.62 7.47 -6.90
N MET A 44 -4.50 6.97 -6.42
CA MET A 44 -3.26 6.94 -7.18
C MET A 44 -3.45 6.08 -8.42
N PRO A 45 -2.83 6.46 -9.55
CA PRO A 45 -2.86 5.61 -10.74
C PRO A 45 -2.41 4.19 -10.39
N ALA A 46 -3.06 3.19 -10.94
CA ALA A 46 -2.75 1.78 -10.63
C ALA A 46 -1.26 1.44 -10.81
N LYS A 47 -0.60 2.08 -11.75
CA LYS A 47 0.85 1.94 -11.97
C LYS A 47 1.66 2.48 -10.79
N ALA A 48 1.31 3.65 -10.27
CA ALA A 48 1.98 4.27 -9.13
C ALA A 48 1.76 3.43 -7.85
N THR A 49 0.55 2.92 -7.64
CA THR A 49 0.23 2.03 -6.53
C THR A 49 1.06 0.75 -6.58
N ARG A 50 1.16 0.10 -7.73
CA ARG A 50 1.99 -1.10 -7.89
C ARG A 50 3.47 -0.82 -7.62
N GLN A 51 3.96 0.33 -8.05
CA GLN A 51 5.33 0.74 -7.82
C GLN A 51 5.58 1.02 -6.34
N ALA A 52 4.66 1.70 -5.67
CA ALA A 52 4.72 1.96 -4.23
C ALA A 52 4.69 0.65 -3.42
N ASN A 53 3.80 -0.26 -3.76
CA ASN A 53 3.70 -1.57 -3.11
C ASN A 53 4.99 -2.40 -3.30
N ARG A 54 5.57 -2.35 -4.50
CA ARG A 54 6.85 -3.01 -4.78
C ARG A 54 8.00 -2.39 -3.99
N ALA A 55 8.04 -1.07 -3.89
CA ALA A 55 9.04 -0.36 -3.11
C ALA A 55 8.90 -0.67 -1.61
N LEU A 56 7.68 -0.68 -1.09
CA LEU A 56 7.41 -1.03 0.29
C LEU A 56 7.85 -2.47 0.61
N ARG A 57 7.51 -3.42 -0.24
CA ARG A 57 7.95 -4.81 -0.11
C ARG A 57 9.47 -4.93 -0.03
N ARG A 58 10.20 -4.22 -0.89
CA ARG A 58 11.67 -4.21 -0.86
C ARG A 58 12.21 -3.65 0.43
N LYS A 59 11.62 -2.58 0.96
CA LYS A 59 12.03 -1.99 2.23
C LYS A 59 11.86 -2.95 3.40
N VAL A 60 10.70 -3.59 3.47
CA VAL A 60 10.42 -4.60 4.51
C VAL A 60 11.38 -5.77 4.39
N TYR A 61 11.58 -6.28 3.19
CA TYR A 61 12.50 -7.39 2.95
C TYR A 61 13.94 -7.02 3.35
N ALA A 62 14.41 -5.84 2.95
CA ALA A 62 15.73 -5.35 3.31
C ALA A 62 15.91 -5.16 4.83
N ALA A 63 14.85 -4.79 5.53
CA ALA A 63 14.87 -4.70 6.99
C ALA A 63 15.00 -6.09 7.64
N ILE A 64 14.28 -7.09 7.14
CA ILE A 64 14.34 -8.47 7.63
C ILE A 64 15.72 -9.09 7.39
N VAL A 65 16.29 -8.90 6.21
CA VAL A 65 17.61 -9.47 5.82
C VAL A 65 18.75 -8.97 6.72
N LYS A 66 18.60 -7.82 7.35
CA LYS A 66 19.61 -7.32 8.31
C LYS A 66 19.79 -8.24 9.52
N TYR A 67 18.77 -9.02 9.85
CA TYR A 67 18.78 -9.96 10.95
C TYR A 67 19.13 -11.36 10.45
N LYS A 68 20.40 -11.73 10.59
CA LYS A 68 20.93 -13.01 10.09
C LYS A 68 20.30 -14.24 10.74
N GLU A 69 19.73 -14.07 11.90
CA GLU A 69 19.00 -15.11 12.63
C GLU A 69 17.66 -15.50 11.95
N ILE A 70 17.17 -14.63 11.07
CA ILE A 70 15.91 -14.84 10.36
C ILE A 70 16.20 -15.25 8.93
N ASP A 71 15.71 -16.41 8.53
CA ASP A 71 15.84 -16.89 7.16
C ASP A 71 14.82 -16.18 6.25
N ALA A 72 15.23 -15.01 5.79
CA ALA A 72 14.40 -14.19 4.90
C ALA A 72 14.00 -14.90 3.60
N GLY A 73 14.76 -15.91 3.18
CA GLY A 73 14.44 -16.71 1.99
C GLY A 73 13.19 -17.56 2.14
N LYS A 74 12.77 -17.81 3.38
CA LYS A 74 11.56 -18.58 3.70
C LYS A 74 10.36 -17.70 4.05
N ILE A 75 10.54 -16.39 3.99
CA ILE A 75 9.51 -15.41 4.29
C ILE A 75 9.11 -14.70 3.01
N SER A 76 7.83 -14.78 2.69
CA SER A 76 7.23 -14.01 1.60
C SER A 76 6.61 -12.74 2.16
N VAL A 77 6.92 -11.61 1.55
CA VAL A 77 6.39 -10.31 1.92
C VAL A 77 5.44 -9.83 0.84
N ILE A 78 4.21 -9.61 1.19
CA ILE A 78 3.18 -9.05 0.30
C ILE A 78 2.84 -7.67 0.83
N ALA A 79 2.97 -6.65 -0.01
CA ALA A 79 2.60 -5.29 0.33
C ALA A 79 1.49 -4.81 -0.59
N LYS A 80 0.44 -4.24 0.01
CA LYS A 80 -0.69 -3.66 -0.70
C LYS A 80 -1.20 -2.45 0.07
N ASP A 81 -1.09 -1.28 -0.53
CA ASP A 81 -1.64 -0.02 -0.01
C ASP A 81 -1.23 0.29 1.45
N GLY A 82 0.02 -0.01 1.79
CA GLY A 82 0.54 0.14 3.15
C GLY A 82 0.30 -1.04 4.08
N ALA A 83 -0.57 -1.98 3.72
CA ALA A 83 -0.75 -3.22 4.44
C ALA A 83 0.32 -4.24 4.02
N VAL A 84 0.99 -4.83 4.99
CA VAL A 84 2.01 -5.85 4.77
C VAL A 84 1.54 -7.18 5.33
N THR A 85 1.55 -8.20 4.51
CA THR A 85 1.31 -9.57 4.93
C THR A 85 2.62 -10.34 4.86
N LEU A 86 2.98 -10.95 5.97
CA LEU A 86 4.15 -11.82 6.10
C LEU A 86 3.68 -13.26 6.08
N ASP A 87 4.17 -14.03 5.14
CA ASP A 87 3.81 -15.43 4.98
C ASP A 87 5.08 -16.27 4.90
N GLY A 88 5.08 -17.45 5.47
CA GLY A 88 6.20 -18.36 5.41
C GLY A 88 6.45 -19.14 6.70
N THR A 89 7.70 -19.58 6.87
CA THR A 89 8.11 -20.38 8.02
C THR A 89 9.35 -19.79 8.69
N VAL A 90 9.34 -19.86 10.01
CA VAL A 90 10.47 -19.49 10.87
C VAL A 90 10.90 -20.67 11.72
N VAL A 91 12.06 -20.59 12.31
CA VAL A 91 12.59 -21.66 13.15
C VAL A 91 11.97 -21.63 14.53
N ASP A 92 11.77 -20.44 15.07
CA ASP A 92 11.27 -20.20 16.42
C ASP A 92 10.08 -19.26 16.41
N GLU A 93 9.21 -19.46 17.39
CA GLU A 93 8.05 -18.59 17.60
C GLU A 93 8.47 -17.13 17.91
N SER A 94 9.55 -16.95 18.66
CA SER A 94 10.10 -15.63 18.93
C SER A 94 10.51 -14.85 17.69
N GLN A 95 10.82 -15.54 16.61
CA GLN A 95 11.11 -14.91 15.32
C GLN A 95 9.86 -14.32 14.66
N ILE A 96 8.69 -14.88 14.93
CA ILE A 96 7.41 -14.33 14.41
C ILE A 96 7.21 -12.91 14.92
N ASP A 97 7.40 -12.72 16.24
CA ASP A 97 7.25 -11.41 16.86
C ASP A 97 8.31 -10.43 16.37
N LYS A 98 9.56 -10.89 16.27
CA LYS A 98 10.66 -10.08 15.74
C LYS A 98 10.39 -9.61 14.31
N VAL A 99 10.02 -10.53 13.42
CA VAL A 99 9.72 -10.20 12.01
C VAL A 99 8.55 -9.22 11.93
N THR A 100 7.54 -9.44 12.74
CA THR A 100 6.37 -8.55 12.80
C THR A 100 6.75 -7.16 13.30
N ALA A 101 7.56 -7.07 14.35
CA ALA A 101 8.05 -5.80 14.87
C ALA A 101 8.94 -5.06 13.85
N ILE A 102 9.83 -5.77 13.19
CA ILE A 102 10.69 -5.23 12.14
C ILE A 102 9.82 -4.66 11.00
N ALA A 103 8.83 -5.41 10.55
CA ALA A 103 7.94 -4.96 9.48
C ALA A 103 7.15 -3.71 9.88
N LYS A 104 6.69 -3.62 11.11
CA LYS A 104 5.99 -2.44 11.65
C LYS A 104 6.87 -1.21 11.72
N SER A 105 8.17 -1.38 11.93
CA SER A 105 9.12 -0.26 12.02
C SER A 105 9.48 0.35 10.66
N VAL A 106 9.09 -0.29 9.56
CA VAL A 106 9.42 0.19 8.22
C VAL A 106 8.51 1.35 7.83
N THR A 107 9.12 2.44 7.40
CA THR A 107 8.39 3.61 6.92
C THR A 107 7.50 3.29 5.72
N GLY A 108 6.23 3.61 5.83
CA GLY A 108 5.22 3.35 4.81
C GLY A 108 4.33 2.14 5.12
N VAL A 109 4.62 1.41 6.19
CA VAL A 109 3.76 0.33 6.69
C VAL A 109 2.66 0.90 7.58
N VAL A 110 1.42 0.63 7.22
CA VAL A 110 0.24 1.03 7.99
C VAL A 110 -0.23 -0.11 8.88
N SER A 111 -0.21 -1.33 8.36
CA SER A 111 -0.62 -2.52 9.10
C SER A 111 0.24 -3.73 8.72
N VAL A 112 0.38 -4.65 9.66
CA VAL A 112 1.10 -5.90 9.44
C VAL A 112 0.24 -7.07 9.86
N THR A 113 0.08 -8.02 8.96
CA THR A 113 -0.56 -9.30 9.22
C THR A 113 0.49 -10.40 9.13
N SER A 114 0.68 -11.16 10.19
CA SER A 114 1.59 -12.29 10.22
C SER A 114 0.85 -13.60 9.97
N ARG A 115 1.32 -14.34 8.99
CA ARG A 115 0.93 -15.72 8.67
C ARG A 115 2.13 -16.65 8.73
N LEU A 116 3.07 -16.33 9.61
CA LEU A 116 4.26 -17.12 9.81
C LEU A 116 3.95 -18.35 10.65
N ALA A 117 4.49 -19.47 10.26
CA ALA A 117 4.39 -20.72 11.00
C ALA A 117 5.77 -21.14 11.50
N VAL A 118 5.82 -21.77 12.66
CA VAL A 118 7.06 -22.35 13.18
C VAL A 118 7.32 -23.66 12.47
N ARG A 119 8.49 -23.78 11.89
CA ARG A 119 8.94 -25.03 11.27
C ARG A 119 9.32 -26.03 12.35
N LYS A 120 8.50 -27.04 12.54
CA LYS A 120 8.86 -28.17 13.36
C LYS A 120 9.95 -28.98 12.66
N PRO A 121 11.09 -29.26 13.30
CA PRO A 121 12.06 -30.15 12.72
C PRO A 121 11.43 -31.53 12.54
N PHE A 122 11.56 -32.07 11.34
CA PHE A 122 11.20 -33.47 11.11
C PHE A 122 12.12 -34.36 11.95
N GLY A 123 11.57 -35.13 12.87
CA GLY A 123 12.31 -36.16 13.55
C GLY A 123 12.48 -35.96 15.06
N GLY A 124 11.56 -35.32 15.72
CA GLY A 124 11.46 -35.41 17.18
C GLY A 124 10.50 -36.51 17.57
N GLN A 125 10.95 -37.72 17.58
CA GLN A 125 10.35 -38.79 18.36
C GLN A 125 11.03 -38.87 19.68
#